data_cd58576023de262e9ce76dd780779736
#
_entry.id   cd58576023de262e9ce76dd780779736
#
_cell.length_a   1.000
_cell.length_b   1.000
_cell.length_c   1.000
_cell.angle_alpha   90.00
_cell.angle_beta   90.00
_cell.angle_gamma   90.00
#
_symmetry.space_group_name_H-M   'P 1'
#
loop_
_entity.id
_entity.type
_entity.pdbx_description
1 polymer ?
#
loop_
_entity_poly.entity_id
_entity_poly.type
_entity_poly.pdbx_seq_one_letter_code
_entity_poly.pdbx_strand_id
1 'polypeptide(L)'
;MPKPTIVTTSWDDGDPKDARIADLLGSRGLKGTFYVPLNGYAGRRTIDNATLKTLCLDGFEIGAHSVSHISLSRLNRAALSHEVRDCKSTLEQSLGRQVTMFCYPNGRYNQAVIREVEGAGYQGARTTQMLSSHLDFRPFQMPTTVQAYPHLRTAYFRNLGRAKSVLGLAKAVTKLRRSRTWVELGKHMFKGVLEQGGIWHLYGHSWEIDQLGIWDDLEEMLDYVSHHEGVIYATNGQLLSPLNGVTSAIPPNATDQRSLSHPKRNLYV
;
A
#
# COMPACT_ATOMS: atom_id res chain seq x y z
N MET A 1 11.30 -19.06 -16.12
CA MET A 1 11.91 -18.20 -15.10
C MET A 1 11.09 -18.31 -13.82
N PRO A 2 11.69 -18.29 -12.63
CA PRO A 2 10.94 -18.23 -11.39
C PRO A 2 10.06 -16.98 -11.36
N LYS A 3 8.89 -17.07 -10.72
CA LYS A 3 8.01 -15.92 -10.57
C LYS A 3 8.65 -14.91 -9.61
N PRO A 4 8.57 -13.59 -9.89
CA PRO A 4 9.12 -12.59 -8.99
C PRO A 4 8.39 -12.60 -7.64
N THR A 5 9.11 -12.28 -6.58
CA THR A 5 8.59 -11.97 -5.26
C THR A 5 8.54 -10.46 -5.09
N ILE A 6 7.36 -9.93 -4.85
CA ILE A 6 7.13 -8.48 -4.76
C ILE A 6 6.48 -8.15 -3.43
N VAL A 7 6.98 -7.11 -2.77
CA VAL A 7 6.38 -6.49 -1.58
C VAL A 7 5.90 -5.09 -1.92
N THR A 8 4.67 -4.80 -1.55
CA THR A 8 4.08 -3.46 -1.64
C THR A 8 3.29 -3.14 -0.40
N THR A 9 3.15 -1.86 -0.07
CA THR A 9 2.28 -1.40 1.01
C THR A 9 1.36 -0.29 0.54
N SER A 10 0.21 -0.13 1.21
CA SER A 10 -0.69 1.00 0.92
C SER A 10 -1.42 1.47 2.18
N TRP A 11 -1.64 2.77 2.27
CA TRP A 11 -2.15 3.45 3.45
C TRP A 11 -3.29 4.37 3.07
N ASP A 12 -4.42 4.25 3.74
CA ASP A 12 -5.65 4.93 3.36
C ASP A 12 -5.96 6.11 4.29
N ASP A 13 -6.89 6.95 3.83
CA ASP A 13 -7.50 8.07 4.53
C ASP A 13 -6.63 9.33 4.68
N GLY A 14 -5.34 9.29 4.32
CA GLY A 14 -4.49 10.47 4.32
C GLY A 14 -4.39 11.16 5.69
N ASP A 15 -4.34 10.39 6.80
CA ASP A 15 -4.18 10.94 8.15
C ASP A 15 -2.75 11.53 8.31
N PRO A 16 -2.55 12.62 9.09
CA PRO A 16 -1.22 13.18 9.33
C PRO A 16 -0.18 12.17 9.87
N LYS A 17 -0.63 11.08 10.52
CA LYS A 17 0.24 10.00 11.00
C LYS A 17 0.83 9.15 9.87
N ASP A 18 0.38 9.33 8.63
CA ASP A 18 0.98 8.69 7.46
C ASP A 18 2.46 9.11 7.29
N ALA A 19 2.86 10.28 7.81
CA ALA A 19 4.26 10.67 7.89
C ALA A 19 5.10 9.67 8.71
N ARG A 20 4.60 9.23 9.89
CA ARG A 20 5.27 8.18 10.68
C ARG A 20 5.35 6.85 9.93
N ILE A 21 4.29 6.49 9.19
CA ILE A 21 4.33 5.30 8.35
C ILE A 21 5.44 5.42 7.29
N ALA A 22 5.54 6.57 6.64
CA ALA A 22 6.56 6.82 5.63
C ALA A 22 7.99 6.71 6.21
N ASP A 23 8.22 7.26 7.40
CA ASP A 23 9.51 7.13 8.11
C ASP A 23 9.83 5.65 8.39
N LEU A 24 8.86 4.88 8.87
CA LEU A 24 9.02 3.44 9.14
C LEU A 24 9.31 2.64 7.87
N LEU A 25 8.66 2.95 6.76
CA LEU A 25 8.90 2.32 5.47
C LEU A 25 10.26 2.73 4.90
N GLY A 26 10.57 4.03 4.89
CA GLY A 26 11.80 4.58 4.33
C GLY A 26 13.05 4.05 5.02
N SER A 27 13.04 3.97 6.36
CA SER A 27 14.16 3.43 7.15
C SER A 27 14.44 1.95 6.85
N ARG A 28 13.47 1.23 6.28
CA ARG A 28 13.56 -0.20 5.91
C ARG A 28 13.68 -0.43 4.40
N GLY A 29 13.83 0.62 3.59
CA GLY A 29 13.90 0.52 2.13
C GLY A 29 12.59 0.02 1.48
N LEU A 30 11.49 0.04 2.20
CA LEU A 30 10.17 -0.36 1.70
C LEU A 30 9.53 0.77 0.89
N LYS A 31 8.58 0.40 0.02
CA LYS A 31 7.79 1.33 -0.79
C LYS A 31 6.33 1.28 -0.37
N GLY A 32 5.63 2.41 -0.57
CA GLY A 32 4.23 2.52 -0.24
C GLY A 32 3.47 3.48 -1.14
N THR A 33 2.14 3.28 -1.18
CA THR A 33 1.18 4.17 -1.85
C THR A 33 0.23 4.71 -0.80
N PHE A 34 0.15 6.04 -0.68
CA PHE A 34 -0.76 6.72 0.25
C PHE A 34 -1.99 7.21 -0.51
N TYR A 35 -3.16 6.70 -0.16
CA TYR A 35 -4.44 7.03 -0.78
C TYR A 35 -5.14 8.14 0.00
N VAL A 36 -5.26 9.31 -0.60
CA VAL A 36 -5.65 10.56 0.07
C VAL A 36 -7.02 11.03 -0.41
N PRO A 37 -8.03 11.12 0.48
CA PRO A 37 -9.28 11.84 0.22
C PRO A 37 -9.07 13.33 0.41
N LEU A 38 -9.72 14.19 -0.40
CA LEU A 38 -9.52 15.63 -0.31
C LEU A 38 -10.07 16.23 1.00
N ASN A 39 -11.23 15.78 1.45
CA ASN A 39 -11.93 16.32 2.62
C ASN A 39 -11.65 15.53 3.91
N GLY A 40 -10.69 14.59 3.88
CA GLY A 40 -10.40 13.70 4.99
C GLY A 40 -11.47 12.63 5.22
N TYR A 41 -11.37 11.93 6.33
CA TYR A 41 -12.25 10.85 6.71
C TYR A 41 -12.80 11.04 8.12
N ALA A 42 -14.12 10.91 8.30
CA ALA A 42 -14.80 10.94 9.61
C ALA A 42 -14.40 12.14 10.49
N GLY A 43 -14.28 13.34 9.90
CA GLY A 43 -13.89 14.57 10.61
C GLY A 43 -12.40 14.67 10.97
N ARG A 44 -11.58 13.72 10.53
CA ARG A 44 -10.13 13.77 10.70
C ARG A 44 -9.50 14.74 9.70
N ARG A 45 -8.43 15.39 10.12
CA ARG A 45 -7.64 16.22 9.21
C ARG A 45 -6.93 15.36 8.18
N THR A 46 -6.84 15.85 6.95
CA THR A 46 -5.99 15.28 5.93
C THR A 46 -4.55 15.74 6.14
N ILE A 47 -3.59 14.92 5.82
CA ILE A 47 -2.18 15.27 5.68
C ILE A 47 -2.04 16.49 4.74
N ASP A 48 -1.18 17.43 5.08
CA ASP A 48 -1.04 18.68 4.31
C ASP A 48 -0.24 18.48 3.02
N ASN A 49 -0.40 19.43 2.09
CA ASN A 49 0.24 19.38 0.78
C ASN A 49 1.77 19.43 0.84
N ALA A 50 2.36 20.05 1.84
CA ALA A 50 3.83 20.10 1.99
C ALA A 50 4.36 18.71 2.33
N THR A 51 3.71 18.03 3.27
CA THR A 51 4.03 16.65 3.64
C THR A 51 3.81 15.69 2.47
N LEU A 52 2.70 15.81 1.71
CA LEU A 52 2.47 15.00 0.52
C LEU A 52 3.57 15.17 -0.54
N LYS A 53 4.05 16.41 -0.74
CA LYS A 53 5.18 16.66 -1.65
C LYS A 53 6.48 16.02 -1.15
N THR A 54 6.73 16.07 0.15
CA THR A 54 7.89 15.39 0.76
C THR A 54 7.81 13.88 0.54
N LEU A 55 6.66 13.25 0.79
CA LEU A 55 6.45 11.82 0.52
C LEU A 55 6.75 11.46 -0.95
N CYS A 56 6.33 12.32 -1.88
CA CYS A 56 6.64 12.13 -3.30
C CYS A 56 8.15 12.22 -3.61
N LEU A 57 8.88 13.13 -2.96
CA LEU A 57 10.34 13.30 -3.12
C LEU A 57 11.10 12.10 -2.53
N ASP A 58 10.60 11.51 -1.44
CA ASP A 58 11.14 10.32 -0.80
C ASP A 58 10.83 9.03 -1.58
N GLY A 59 10.11 9.17 -2.71
CA GLY A 59 9.83 8.05 -3.62
C GLY A 59 8.63 7.22 -3.25
N PHE A 60 7.73 7.74 -2.39
CA PHE A 60 6.41 7.17 -2.17
C PHE A 60 5.41 7.62 -3.25
N GLU A 61 4.38 6.83 -3.47
CA GLU A 61 3.31 7.14 -4.39
C GLU A 61 2.12 7.75 -3.65
N ILE A 62 1.54 8.81 -4.22
CA ILE A 62 0.26 9.34 -3.77
C ILE A 62 -0.81 8.87 -4.74
N GLY A 63 -1.82 8.21 -4.21
CA GLY A 63 -3.03 7.79 -4.91
C GLY A 63 -4.26 8.57 -4.44
N ALA A 64 -5.34 8.54 -5.22
CA ALA A 64 -6.59 9.20 -4.88
C ALA A 64 -7.54 8.28 -4.09
N HIS A 65 -8.32 8.90 -3.17
CA HIS A 65 -9.29 8.18 -2.35
C HIS A 65 -10.69 8.87 -2.33
N SER A 66 -11.09 9.44 -3.46
CA SER A 66 -12.26 10.28 -3.68
C SER A 66 -12.18 11.67 -2.98
N VAL A 67 -13.16 12.52 -3.25
CA VAL A 67 -13.24 13.84 -2.61
C VAL A 67 -13.66 13.70 -1.14
N SER A 68 -14.74 12.97 -0.88
CA SER A 68 -15.45 13.00 0.41
C SER A 68 -15.45 11.64 1.13
N HIS A 69 -14.68 10.66 0.66
CA HIS A 69 -14.61 9.30 1.21
C HIS A 69 -15.98 8.61 1.38
N ILE A 70 -16.93 8.86 0.48
CA ILE A 70 -18.27 8.28 0.52
C ILE A 70 -18.39 7.01 -0.34
N SER A 71 -19.43 6.22 -0.13
CA SER A 71 -19.67 5.00 -0.92
C SER A 71 -20.06 5.33 -2.35
N LEU A 72 -19.16 5.21 -3.30
CA LEU A 72 -19.29 5.59 -4.70
C LEU A 72 -20.38 4.79 -5.46
N SER A 73 -20.62 3.54 -5.06
CA SER A 73 -21.53 2.61 -5.76
C SER A 73 -23.01 3.01 -5.74
N ARG A 74 -23.36 4.02 -4.93
CA ARG A 74 -24.76 4.50 -4.79
C ARG A 74 -24.98 5.89 -5.38
N LEU A 75 -23.94 6.52 -5.94
CA LEU A 75 -23.98 7.85 -6.49
C LEU A 75 -24.59 7.86 -7.89
N ASN A 76 -25.25 8.97 -8.24
CA ASN A 76 -25.58 9.26 -9.61
C ASN A 76 -24.30 9.63 -10.40
N ARG A 77 -24.41 9.70 -11.74
CA ARG A 77 -23.26 9.90 -12.62
C ARG A 77 -22.51 11.21 -12.34
N ALA A 78 -23.21 12.30 -12.08
CA ALA A 78 -22.59 13.61 -11.85
C ALA A 78 -21.80 13.62 -10.54
N ALA A 79 -22.40 13.13 -9.45
CA ALA A 79 -21.74 13.03 -8.16
C ALA A 79 -20.55 12.05 -8.20
N LEU A 80 -20.71 10.92 -8.91
CA LEU A 80 -19.60 9.97 -9.08
C LEU A 80 -18.42 10.60 -9.84
N SER A 81 -18.70 11.34 -10.92
CA SER A 81 -17.68 12.04 -11.69
C SER A 81 -16.94 13.08 -10.85
N HIS A 82 -17.67 13.86 -10.04
CA HIS A 82 -17.09 14.80 -9.07
C HIS A 82 -16.13 14.08 -8.10
N GLU A 83 -16.60 13.03 -7.42
CA GLU A 83 -15.79 12.30 -6.44
C GLU A 83 -14.49 11.72 -7.03
N VAL A 84 -14.53 11.29 -8.28
CA VAL A 84 -13.39 10.61 -8.92
C VAL A 84 -12.47 11.59 -9.64
N ARG A 85 -13.02 12.50 -10.48
CA ARG A 85 -12.22 13.37 -11.35
C ARG A 85 -11.67 14.58 -10.61
N ASP A 86 -12.46 15.21 -9.74
CA ASP A 86 -12.01 16.39 -9.01
C ASP A 86 -10.95 15.99 -7.98
N CYS A 87 -11.07 14.78 -7.39
CA CYS A 87 -10.01 14.25 -6.54
C CYS A 87 -8.68 14.14 -7.30
N LYS A 88 -8.70 13.56 -8.50
CA LYS A 88 -7.51 13.44 -9.34
C LYS A 88 -6.91 14.79 -9.67
N SER A 89 -7.71 15.68 -10.26
CA SER A 89 -7.24 16.98 -10.75
C SER A 89 -6.69 17.85 -9.61
N THR A 90 -7.32 17.85 -8.44
CA THR A 90 -6.87 18.60 -7.27
C THR A 90 -5.54 18.07 -6.73
N LEU A 91 -5.40 16.75 -6.60
CA LEU A 91 -4.12 16.16 -6.17
C LEU A 91 -3.02 16.43 -7.19
N GLU A 92 -3.28 16.25 -8.49
CA GLU A 92 -2.29 16.52 -9.54
C GLU A 92 -1.85 17.99 -9.57
N GLN A 93 -2.78 18.92 -9.42
CA GLN A 93 -2.47 20.36 -9.33
C GLN A 93 -1.61 20.65 -8.09
N SER A 94 -1.96 20.08 -6.95
CA SER A 94 -1.24 20.30 -5.69
C SER A 94 0.17 19.71 -5.72
N LEU A 95 0.34 18.54 -6.34
CA LEU A 95 1.60 17.80 -6.35
C LEU A 95 2.51 18.16 -7.55
N GLY A 96 1.95 18.71 -8.63
CA GLY A 96 2.66 18.97 -9.89
C GLY A 96 3.05 17.70 -10.64
N ARG A 97 2.34 16.59 -10.40
CA ARG A 97 2.62 15.28 -11.02
C ARG A 97 1.34 14.46 -11.18
N GLN A 98 1.39 13.45 -12.06
CA GLN A 98 0.26 12.56 -12.30
C GLN A 98 -0.06 11.69 -11.07
N VAL A 99 -1.36 11.50 -10.83
CA VAL A 99 -1.91 10.56 -9.85
C VAL A 99 -2.55 9.40 -10.62
N THR A 100 -1.89 8.25 -10.60
CA THR A 100 -2.23 7.11 -11.46
C THR A 100 -3.04 6.03 -10.76
N MET A 101 -3.02 6.00 -9.43
CA MET A 101 -3.72 4.99 -8.63
C MET A 101 -4.91 5.56 -7.90
N PHE A 102 -5.97 4.74 -7.82
CA PHE A 102 -7.18 5.01 -7.05
C PHE A 102 -7.42 3.94 -5.99
N CYS A 103 -8.03 4.30 -4.86
CA CYS A 103 -8.55 3.33 -3.91
C CYS A 103 -10.06 3.56 -3.70
N TYR A 104 -10.84 2.48 -3.74
CA TYR A 104 -12.28 2.56 -3.54
C TYR A 104 -12.61 2.76 -2.05
N PRO A 105 -13.27 3.88 -1.67
CA PRO A 105 -13.68 4.10 -0.29
C PRO A 105 -14.49 2.91 0.26
N ASN A 106 -14.13 2.44 1.45
CA ASN A 106 -14.72 1.28 2.11
C ASN A 106 -14.64 -0.03 1.28
N GLY A 107 -13.80 -0.09 0.26
CA GLY A 107 -13.70 -1.22 -0.67
C GLY A 107 -14.98 -1.46 -1.50
N ARG A 108 -15.88 -0.47 -1.61
CA ARG A 108 -17.18 -0.59 -2.29
C ARG A 108 -17.12 -0.01 -3.70
N TYR A 109 -17.32 -0.86 -4.68
CA TYR A 109 -17.35 -0.48 -6.09
C TYR A 109 -18.33 -1.37 -6.88
N ASN A 110 -18.71 -0.90 -8.05
CA ASN A 110 -19.46 -1.64 -9.05
C ASN A 110 -18.89 -1.31 -10.44
N GLN A 111 -19.47 -1.89 -11.50
CA GLN A 111 -18.96 -1.69 -12.85
C GLN A 111 -19.05 -0.22 -13.32
N ALA A 112 -20.02 0.55 -12.83
CA ALA A 112 -20.10 1.98 -13.19
C ALA A 112 -18.95 2.78 -12.56
N VAL A 113 -18.61 2.49 -11.29
CA VAL A 113 -17.48 3.11 -10.59
C VAL A 113 -16.16 2.73 -11.28
N ILE A 114 -15.97 1.46 -11.65
CA ILE A 114 -14.75 1.03 -12.38
C ILE A 114 -14.61 1.84 -13.68
N ARG A 115 -15.68 1.93 -14.50
CA ARG A 115 -15.64 2.70 -15.76
C ARG A 115 -15.37 4.18 -15.54
N GLU A 116 -15.87 4.79 -14.47
CA GLU A 116 -15.61 6.19 -14.18
C GLU A 116 -14.15 6.40 -13.78
N VAL A 117 -13.58 5.54 -12.93
CA VAL A 117 -12.17 5.59 -12.52
C VAL A 117 -11.24 5.38 -13.73
N GLU A 118 -11.53 4.39 -14.57
CA GLU A 118 -10.79 4.16 -15.81
C GLU A 118 -10.92 5.35 -16.77
N GLY A 119 -12.15 5.85 -16.99
CA GLY A 119 -12.42 7.00 -17.86
C GLY A 119 -11.89 8.35 -17.32
N ALA A 120 -11.55 8.43 -16.06
CA ALA A 120 -10.84 9.56 -15.46
C ALA A 120 -9.32 9.53 -15.70
N GLY A 121 -8.80 8.46 -16.33
CA GLY A 121 -7.39 8.32 -16.68
C GLY A 121 -6.50 7.80 -15.53
N TYR A 122 -7.08 7.13 -14.53
CA TYR A 122 -6.28 6.31 -13.62
C TYR A 122 -5.79 5.05 -14.36
N GLN A 123 -4.66 4.52 -13.95
CA GLN A 123 -4.08 3.30 -14.53
C GLN A 123 -4.53 2.05 -13.76
N GLY A 124 -4.92 2.19 -12.51
CA GLY A 124 -5.43 1.10 -11.71
C GLY A 124 -6.12 1.54 -10.44
N ALA A 125 -6.75 0.56 -9.77
CA ALA A 125 -7.42 0.80 -8.51
C ALA A 125 -7.29 -0.38 -7.55
N ARG A 126 -7.05 -0.08 -6.27
CA ARG A 126 -6.91 -1.03 -5.19
C ARG A 126 -8.27 -1.30 -4.51
N THR A 127 -8.49 -2.53 -4.15
CA THR A 127 -9.64 -3.01 -3.39
C THR A 127 -9.23 -3.46 -1.99
N THR A 128 -10.20 -3.70 -1.11
CA THR A 128 -9.97 -4.31 0.21
C THR A 128 -10.08 -5.83 0.20
N GLN A 129 -9.98 -6.47 -0.97
CA GLN A 129 -10.02 -7.93 -1.07
C GLN A 129 -8.71 -8.52 -0.54
N MET A 130 -8.75 -9.11 0.65
CA MET A 130 -7.59 -9.73 1.31
C MET A 130 -7.33 -11.18 0.86
N LEU A 131 -6.22 -11.75 1.38
CA LEU A 131 -5.77 -13.13 1.21
C LEU A 131 -5.35 -13.48 -0.22
N SER A 132 -4.99 -12.49 -1.03
CA SER A 132 -4.43 -12.69 -2.36
C SER A 132 -2.91 -12.50 -2.36
N SER A 133 -2.23 -13.31 -3.15
CA SER A 133 -0.79 -13.19 -3.41
C SER A 133 -0.47 -13.39 -4.91
N HIS A 134 -1.48 -13.30 -5.77
CA HIS A 134 -1.32 -13.58 -7.20
C HIS A 134 -0.78 -12.36 -7.96
N LEU A 135 0.10 -12.61 -8.93
CA LEU A 135 0.58 -11.60 -9.89
C LEU A 135 -0.49 -11.22 -10.92
N ASP A 136 -1.38 -12.15 -11.23
CA ASP A 136 -2.47 -11.94 -12.19
C ASP A 136 -3.70 -11.34 -11.50
N PHE A 137 -3.90 -10.04 -11.69
CA PHE A 137 -5.09 -9.30 -11.24
C PHE A 137 -5.51 -8.27 -12.29
N ARG A 138 -6.77 -7.86 -12.25
CA ARG A 138 -7.25 -6.79 -13.11
C ARG A 138 -6.76 -5.45 -12.57
N PRO A 139 -6.22 -4.53 -13.40
CA PRO A 139 -5.65 -3.25 -12.94
C PRO A 139 -6.59 -2.46 -12.01
N PHE A 140 -7.89 -2.42 -12.31
CA PHE A 140 -8.89 -1.74 -11.49
C PHE A 140 -9.50 -2.60 -10.37
N GLN A 141 -8.91 -3.73 -10.07
CA GLN A 141 -9.33 -4.65 -9.00
C GLN A 141 -8.11 -5.25 -8.28
N MET A 142 -7.08 -4.44 -8.01
CA MET A 142 -5.88 -4.87 -7.31
C MET A 142 -6.24 -5.37 -5.90
N PRO A 143 -5.95 -6.63 -5.57
CA PRO A 143 -6.22 -7.19 -4.25
C PRO A 143 -5.10 -6.86 -3.27
N THR A 144 -5.33 -7.20 -2.00
CA THR A 144 -4.37 -7.11 -0.91
C THR A 144 -4.09 -8.48 -0.30
N THR A 145 -3.03 -8.61 0.48
CA THR A 145 -2.72 -9.84 1.20
C THR A 145 -3.24 -9.80 2.63
N VAL A 146 -2.91 -8.73 3.36
CA VAL A 146 -3.28 -8.58 4.77
C VAL A 146 -3.53 -7.12 5.09
N GLN A 147 -4.42 -6.86 6.06
CA GLN A 147 -4.60 -5.54 6.65
C GLN A 147 -3.83 -5.47 7.98
N ALA A 148 -3.20 -4.36 8.25
CA ALA A 148 -2.61 -4.04 9.56
C ALA A 148 -3.72 -3.73 10.59
N TYR A 149 -4.51 -4.76 10.90
CA TYR A 149 -5.68 -4.66 11.77
C TYR A 149 -6.05 -6.02 12.38
N PRO A 150 -6.39 -6.10 13.67
CA PRO A 150 -6.74 -7.35 14.34
C PRO A 150 -8.19 -7.80 14.02
N HIS A 151 -8.42 -8.21 12.79
CA HIS A 151 -9.72 -8.70 12.36
C HIS A 151 -10.20 -9.93 13.11
N LEU A 152 -11.51 -10.01 13.34
CA LEU A 152 -12.16 -11.26 13.68
C LEU A 152 -12.01 -12.27 12.52
N ARG A 153 -11.85 -13.54 12.81
CA ARG A 153 -11.69 -14.60 11.80
C ARG A 153 -12.82 -14.60 10.75
N THR A 154 -14.04 -14.23 11.14
CA THR A 154 -15.19 -14.12 10.24
C THR A 154 -14.99 -13.12 9.09
N ALA A 155 -14.21 -12.06 9.30
CA ALA A 155 -13.87 -11.09 8.24
C ALA A 155 -13.04 -11.75 7.13
N TYR A 156 -12.11 -12.62 7.48
CA TYR A 156 -11.32 -13.36 6.51
C TYR A 156 -12.13 -14.40 5.75
N PHE A 157 -13.09 -15.07 6.38
CA PHE A 157 -13.96 -16.06 5.69
C PHE A 157 -14.78 -15.42 4.56
N ARG A 158 -15.25 -14.18 4.72
CA ARG A 158 -15.95 -13.45 3.65
C ARG A 158 -15.06 -13.21 2.43
N ASN A 159 -13.76 -13.04 2.63
CA ASN A 159 -12.81 -12.87 1.54
C ASN A 159 -12.45 -14.19 0.84
N LEU A 160 -12.50 -15.32 1.56
CA LEU A 160 -12.22 -16.66 0.99
C LEU A 160 -13.23 -17.07 -0.09
N GLY A 161 -14.50 -16.68 0.01
CA GLY A 161 -15.52 -16.94 -1.02
C GLY A 161 -15.22 -16.34 -2.41
N ARG A 162 -14.21 -15.46 -2.50
CA ARG A 162 -13.74 -14.84 -3.75
C ARG A 162 -12.48 -15.51 -4.32
N ALA A 163 -11.98 -16.58 -3.68
CA ALA A 163 -10.80 -17.30 -4.15
C ALA A 163 -11.05 -17.98 -5.50
N LYS A 164 -10.16 -17.77 -6.45
CA LYS A 164 -10.29 -18.28 -7.83
C LYS A 164 -10.02 -19.79 -7.97
N SER A 165 -9.56 -20.48 -6.92
CA SER A 165 -9.29 -21.92 -6.96
C SER A 165 -9.50 -22.63 -5.62
N VAL A 166 -9.96 -23.89 -5.65
CA VAL A 166 -10.16 -24.73 -4.46
C VAL A 166 -8.87 -24.94 -3.68
N LEU A 167 -7.75 -25.16 -4.40
CA LEU A 167 -6.44 -25.35 -3.77
C LEU A 167 -5.93 -24.06 -3.11
N GLY A 168 -6.13 -22.91 -3.74
CA GLY A 168 -5.84 -21.58 -3.16
C GLY A 168 -6.65 -21.33 -1.90
N LEU A 169 -7.93 -21.70 -1.92
CA LEU A 169 -8.83 -21.62 -0.78
C LEU A 169 -8.32 -22.50 0.38
N ALA A 170 -7.98 -23.76 0.13
CA ALA A 170 -7.49 -24.68 1.15
C ALA A 170 -6.19 -24.18 1.80
N LYS A 171 -5.24 -23.66 1.01
CA LYS A 171 -3.99 -23.07 1.51
C LYS A 171 -4.25 -21.83 2.38
N ALA A 172 -5.16 -20.95 1.95
CA ALA A 172 -5.52 -19.73 2.71
C ALA A 172 -6.20 -20.10 4.04
N VAL A 173 -7.13 -21.06 4.03
CA VAL A 173 -7.77 -21.56 5.26
C VAL A 173 -6.76 -22.17 6.22
N THR A 174 -5.79 -22.94 5.73
CA THR A 174 -4.74 -23.53 6.57
C THR A 174 -3.88 -22.47 7.23
N LYS A 175 -3.46 -21.43 6.49
CA LYS A 175 -2.69 -20.31 7.03
C LYS A 175 -3.49 -19.53 8.07
N LEU A 176 -4.76 -19.25 7.78
CA LEU A 176 -5.66 -18.56 8.71
C LEU A 176 -5.89 -19.35 10.00
N ARG A 177 -6.01 -20.68 9.93
CA ARG A 177 -6.18 -21.54 11.13
C ARG A 177 -4.93 -21.55 12.01
N ARG A 178 -3.74 -21.42 11.42
CA ARG A 178 -2.44 -21.40 12.12
C ARG A 178 -2.04 -20.05 12.66
N SER A 179 -2.75 -18.98 12.27
CA SER A 179 -2.43 -17.60 12.68
C SER A 179 -3.41 -17.13 13.76
N ARG A 180 -2.90 -16.56 14.83
CA ARG A 180 -3.68 -15.97 15.93
C ARG A 180 -3.82 -14.45 15.76
N THR A 181 -2.78 -13.81 15.22
CA THR A 181 -2.70 -12.38 14.98
C THR A 181 -2.61 -12.08 13.48
N TRP A 182 -2.85 -10.82 13.10
CA TRP A 182 -2.64 -10.36 11.73
C TRP A 182 -1.17 -10.40 11.32
N VAL A 183 -0.25 -10.21 12.28
CA VAL A 183 1.21 -10.30 12.07
C VAL A 183 1.59 -11.73 11.70
N GLU A 184 1.15 -12.72 12.47
CA GLU A 184 1.39 -14.14 12.14
C GLU A 184 0.82 -14.51 10.76
N LEU A 185 -0.39 -14.03 10.44
CA LEU A 185 -1.00 -14.23 9.13
C LEU A 185 -0.15 -13.61 8.02
N GLY A 186 0.27 -12.36 8.22
CA GLY A 186 1.15 -11.65 7.29
C GLY A 186 2.45 -12.39 7.03
N LYS A 187 3.11 -12.87 8.08
CA LYS A 187 4.35 -13.67 7.99
C LYS A 187 4.15 -15.00 7.26
N HIS A 188 3.07 -15.73 7.59
CA HIS A 188 2.74 -16.97 6.89
C HIS A 188 2.44 -16.75 5.40
N MET A 189 1.76 -15.64 5.06
CA MET A 189 1.48 -15.30 3.66
C MET A 189 2.77 -14.90 2.94
N PHE A 190 3.63 -14.10 3.58
CA PHE A 190 4.91 -13.68 3.01
C PHE A 190 5.84 -14.86 2.73
N LYS A 191 5.98 -15.78 3.69
CA LYS A 191 6.74 -17.02 3.47
C LYS A 191 6.26 -17.78 2.23
N GLY A 192 4.95 -17.87 2.02
CA GLY A 192 4.40 -18.50 0.83
C GLY A 192 4.72 -17.74 -0.47
N VAL A 193 4.86 -16.41 -0.42
CA VAL A 193 5.28 -15.60 -1.57
C VAL A 193 6.77 -15.76 -1.84
N LEU A 194 7.61 -15.86 -0.82
CA LEU A 194 9.04 -16.17 -0.98
C LEU A 194 9.26 -17.53 -1.67
N GLU A 195 8.46 -18.53 -1.31
CA GLU A 195 8.60 -19.89 -1.85
C GLU A 195 8.06 -20.06 -3.29
N GLN A 196 7.00 -19.34 -3.66
CA GLN A 196 6.24 -19.58 -4.91
C GLN A 196 6.26 -18.39 -5.88
N GLY A 197 6.84 -17.27 -5.49
CA GLY A 197 6.67 -15.98 -6.14
C GLY A 197 5.27 -15.41 -5.92
N GLY A 198 5.09 -14.14 -6.26
CA GLY A 198 3.80 -13.46 -6.13
C GLY A 198 3.94 -12.06 -5.52
N ILE A 199 2.81 -11.49 -5.11
CA ILE A 199 2.74 -10.19 -4.47
C ILE A 199 2.32 -10.37 -3.01
N TRP A 200 3.08 -9.79 -2.10
CA TRP A 200 2.66 -9.57 -0.73
C TRP A 200 2.31 -8.09 -0.54
N HIS A 201 1.05 -7.80 -0.23
CA HIS A 201 0.51 -6.46 -0.15
C HIS A 201 -0.08 -6.21 1.24
N LEU A 202 0.60 -5.41 2.05
CA LEU A 202 0.08 -4.89 3.31
C LEU A 202 -0.71 -3.61 3.06
N TYR A 203 -1.92 -3.49 3.64
CA TYR A 203 -2.61 -2.21 3.68
C TYR A 203 -3.10 -1.88 5.09
N GLY A 204 -3.38 -0.62 5.35
CA GLY A 204 -3.88 -0.20 6.64
C GLY A 204 -4.21 1.30 6.67
N HIS A 205 -4.54 1.76 7.89
CA HIS A 205 -4.81 3.16 8.19
C HIS A 205 -3.94 3.55 9.39
N SER A 206 -3.13 4.57 9.26
CA SER A 206 -2.23 5.00 10.34
C SER A 206 -2.99 5.42 11.60
N TRP A 207 -4.16 6.00 11.44
CA TRP A 207 -5.02 6.38 12.56
C TRP A 207 -5.60 5.17 13.31
N GLU A 208 -5.91 4.04 12.63
CA GLU A 208 -6.35 2.80 13.28
C GLU A 208 -5.22 2.18 14.11
N ILE A 209 -4.01 2.14 13.55
CA ILE A 209 -2.81 1.64 14.23
C ILE A 209 -2.56 2.43 15.51
N ASP A 210 -2.63 3.76 15.43
CA ASP A 210 -2.46 4.64 16.56
C ASP A 210 -3.56 4.45 17.62
N GLN A 211 -4.81 4.40 17.18
CA GLN A 211 -5.96 4.22 18.07
C GLN A 211 -5.95 2.87 18.79
N LEU A 212 -5.45 1.83 18.14
CA LEU A 212 -5.33 0.49 18.70
C LEU A 212 -4.02 0.25 19.46
N GLY A 213 -3.05 1.17 19.37
CA GLY A 213 -1.76 1.06 20.00
C GLY A 213 -0.90 -0.09 19.44
N ILE A 214 -1.05 -0.43 18.16
CA ILE A 214 -0.39 -1.59 17.52
C ILE A 214 0.81 -1.17 16.63
N TRP A 215 1.50 -0.10 16.99
CA TRP A 215 2.71 0.33 16.27
C TRP A 215 3.82 -0.71 16.30
N ASP A 216 4.02 -1.38 17.44
CA ASP A 216 5.04 -2.43 17.61
C ASP A 216 4.74 -3.63 16.71
N ASP A 217 3.48 -4.02 16.59
CA ASP A 217 3.03 -5.07 15.66
C ASP A 217 3.33 -4.70 14.20
N LEU A 218 3.14 -3.41 13.85
CA LEU A 218 3.45 -2.93 12.51
C LEU A 218 4.97 -2.97 12.27
N GLU A 219 5.77 -2.47 13.20
CA GLU A 219 7.23 -2.46 13.08
C GLU A 219 7.77 -3.88 12.95
N GLU A 220 7.29 -4.83 13.78
CA GLU A 220 7.62 -6.26 13.67
C GLU A 220 7.32 -6.84 12.28
N MET A 221 6.17 -6.44 11.69
CA MET A 221 5.81 -6.92 10.37
C MET A 221 6.68 -6.31 9.27
N LEU A 222 6.98 -5.00 9.36
CA LEU A 222 7.82 -4.31 8.40
C LEU A 222 9.27 -4.81 8.45
N ASP A 223 9.82 -5.05 9.65
CA ASP A 223 11.14 -5.67 9.84
C ASP A 223 11.20 -7.06 9.20
N TYR A 224 10.13 -7.85 9.39
CA TYR A 224 10.09 -9.21 8.85
C TYR A 224 10.09 -9.26 7.33
N VAL A 225 9.49 -8.30 6.63
CA VAL A 225 9.38 -8.33 5.15
C VAL A 225 10.47 -7.53 4.45
N SER A 226 11.26 -6.74 5.18
CA SER A 226 12.31 -5.90 4.63
C SER A 226 13.62 -6.66 4.38
N HIS A 227 14.48 -6.10 3.53
CA HIS A 227 15.87 -6.54 3.32
C HIS A 227 16.05 -7.99 2.82
N HIS A 228 15.06 -8.60 2.19
CA HIS A 228 15.22 -9.91 1.57
C HIS A 228 15.88 -9.79 0.19
N GLU A 229 16.92 -10.57 -0.04
CA GLU A 229 17.58 -10.66 -1.33
C GLU A 229 16.61 -11.20 -2.41
N GLY A 230 16.65 -10.61 -3.60
CA GLY A 230 15.77 -11.00 -4.72
C GLY A 230 14.30 -10.58 -4.59
N VAL A 231 13.92 -9.87 -3.52
CA VAL A 231 12.59 -9.30 -3.35
C VAL A 231 12.53 -7.90 -3.97
N ILE A 232 11.50 -7.64 -4.76
CA ILE A 232 11.22 -6.35 -5.37
C ILE A 232 10.29 -5.56 -4.44
N TYR A 233 10.73 -4.37 -4.02
CA TYR A 233 9.92 -3.43 -3.24
C TYR A 233 9.36 -2.36 -4.16
N ALA A 234 8.03 -2.29 -4.29
CA ALA A 234 7.38 -1.44 -5.29
C ALA A 234 6.15 -0.71 -4.72
N THR A 235 5.79 0.44 -5.32
CA THR A 235 4.49 1.08 -5.10
C THR A 235 3.40 0.35 -5.87
N ASN A 236 2.12 0.64 -5.58
CA ASN A 236 1.02 -0.02 -6.27
C ASN A 236 0.99 0.32 -7.77
N GLY A 237 1.31 1.56 -8.16
CA GLY A 237 1.39 1.95 -9.56
C GLY A 237 2.50 1.25 -10.32
N GLN A 238 3.64 1.01 -9.68
CA GLN A 238 4.75 0.28 -10.29
C GLN A 238 4.38 -1.18 -10.62
N LEU A 239 3.42 -1.78 -9.91
CA LEU A 239 2.93 -3.15 -10.20
C LEU A 239 2.15 -3.25 -11.52
N LEU A 240 1.67 -2.13 -12.05
CA LEU A 240 0.92 -2.09 -13.32
C LEU A 240 1.84 -1.97 -14.55
N SER A 241 3.08 -1.58 -14.34
CA SER A 241 4.10 -1.50 -15.40
C SER A 241 4.69 -2.90 -15.68
N PRO A 242 5.11 -3.20 -16.91
CA PRO A 242 5.83 -4.44 -17.19
C PRO A 242 7.05 -4.54 -16.26
N LEU A 243 7.18 -5.62 -15.52
CA LEU A 243 8.23 -5.86 -14.51
C LEU A 243 9.68 -5.71 -15.03
N ASN A 244 9.86 -5.68 -16.34
CA ASN A 244 11.17 -5.46 -16.99
C ASN A 244 11.77 -4.06 -16.73
N GLY A 245 10.99 -3.09 -16.25
CA GLY A 245 11.45 -1.76 -15.87
C GLY A 245 11.86 -1.62 -14.38
N VAL A 246 11.43 -2.55 -13.53
CA VAL A 246 11.65 -2.47 -12.07
C VAL A 246 13.03 -3.04 -11.67
N THR A 247 13.61 -3.93 -12.48
CA THR A 247 14.93 -4.54 -12.22
C THR A 247 16.12 -3.61 -12.45
N SER A 248 15.94 -2.45 -13.08
CA SER A 248 17.03 -1.50 -13.38
C SER A 248 17.25 -0.43 -12.30
N ALA A 249 16.50 -0.43 -11.20
CA ALA A 249 16.58 0.58 -10.14
C ALA A 249 17.21 0.07 -8.82
N ILE A 250 18.12 -0.92 -8.88
CA ILE A 250 18.95 -1.29 -7.71
C ILE A 250 20.20 -0.40 -7.79
N PRO A 251 20.40 0.61 -6.91
CA PRO A 251 21.67 1.30 -6.82
C PRO A 251 22.73 0.30 -6.33
N PRO A 252 23.95 0.32 -6.90
CA PRO A 252 25.04 -0.52 -6.40
C PRO A 252 25.33 -0.16 -4.94
N ASN A 253 25.54 -1.19 -4.12
CA ASN A 253 25.87 -1.15 -2.70
C ASN A 253 26.68 0.09 -2.28
N ALA A 254 26.13 0.87 -1.38
CA ALA A 254 26.85 1.82 -0.56
C ALA A 254 27.56 1.09 0.60
N THR A 255 28.45 0.17 0.27
CA THR A 255 29.46 -0.35 1.17
C THR A 255 30.80 0.16 0.64
N ASP A 256 31.23 1.29 1.12
CA ASP A 256 32.61 1.61 1.46
C ASP A 256 32.86 3.13 1.48
N GLN A 257 32.53 3.79 2.59
CA GLN A 257 33.14 5.07 2.98
C GLN A 257 32.87 5.37 4.46
N ARG A 258 33.40 4.52 5.36
CA ARG A 258 33.68 4.90 6.74
C ARG A 258 35.11 4.57 7.09
N SER A 259 36.01 5.34 6.56
CA SER A 259 37.34 5.55 7.16
C SER A 259 37.88 6.88 6.68
N LEU A 260 38.40 7.65 7.63
CA LEU A 260 39.13 8.93 7.50
C LEU A 260 38.25 10.18 7.76
N SER A 261 38.29 10.63 8.97
CA SER A 261 38.99 11.80 9.53
C SER A 261 38.20 12.41 10.71
N HIS A 262 38.67 12.10 11.91
CA HIS A 262 38.45 12.93 13.07
C HIS A 262 39.45 14.09 13.04
N PRO A 263 39.06 15.38 13.07
CA PRO A 263 39.97 16.43 13.48
C PRO A 263 40.03 16.48 14.99
N LYS A 264 41.22 16.25 15.55
CA LYS A 264 41.57 16.51 16.93
C LYS A 264 41.32 17.99 17.25
N ARG A 265 40.44 18.27 18.23
CA ARG A 265 40.41 19.59 18.88
C ARG A 265 41.62 19.74 19.78
N ASN A 266 42.55 20.66 19.41
CA ASN A 266 43.55 21.18 20.30
C ASN A 266 42.88 22.06 21.37
N LEU A 267 43.09 21.68 22.60
CA LEU A 267 43.02 22.55 23.78
C LEU A 267 44.37 23.32 23.86
N TYR A 268 44.32 24.64 23.78
CA TYR A 268 45.28 25.52 24.47
C TYR A 268 44.65 26.89 24.74
N VAL A 269 44.67 27.25 26.03
CA VAL A 269 44.64 28.54 26.78
C VAL A 269 43.29 29.24 26.82
#